data_61117dde356c81246e1b232e5b0dfeec
#
_entry.id   61117dde356c81246e1b232e5b0dfeec
#
_cell.length_a   1.000
_cell.length_b   1.000
_cell.length_c   1.000
_cell.angle_alpha   90.00
_cell.angle_beta   90.00
_cell.angle_gamma   90.00
#
_symmetry.space_group_name_H-M   'P 1'
#
loop_
_entity.id
_entity.type
_entity.pdbx_description
1 polymer ?
#
loop_
_entity_poly.entity_id
_entity_poly.type
_entity_poly.pdbx_seq_one_letter_code
_entity_poly.pdbx_strand_id
1 'polypeptide(L)' 'MTADRRVLKVHDSGDHYRKEVKPQIRLEGKWLLKAGIFPEGRVEVLNPHPGMLVLRVMNAPE' A
#
# COMPACT_ATOMS: atom_id res chain seq x y z
N MET A 1 -14.93 -4.49 -17.32
CA MET A 1 -14.28 -4.52 -16.07
C MET A 1 -14.03 -3.15 -15.47
N THR A 2 -14.39 -2.96 -14.27
CA THR A 2 -14.22 -1.68 -13.63
C THR A 2 -13.08 -1.69 -12.67
N ALA A 3 -12.28 -0.68 -12.71
CA ALA A 3 -11.23 -0.53 -11.74
C ALA A 3 -11.77 0.29 -10.59
N ASP A 4 -11.66 -0.26 -9.41
CA ASP A 4 -11.99 0.49 -8.23
C ASP A 4 -10.92 1.54 -8.04
N ARG A 5 -11.35 2.78 -8.04
CA ARG A 5 -10.42 3.86 -7.85
C ARG A 5 -10.61 4.44 -6.47
N ARG A 6 -9.53 4.52 -5.74
CA ARG A 6 -9.55 5.08 -4.41
C ARG A 6 -8.50 6.15 -4.31
N VAL A 7 -8.86 7.24 -3.67
CA VAL A 7 -7.91 8.31 -3.42
C VAL A 7 -7.65 8.34 -1.94
N LEU A 8 -6.40 8.16 -1.58
CA LEU A 8 -6.01 8.08 -0.19
C LEU A 8 -5.12 9.27 0.15
N LYS A 9 -5.24 9.70 1.39
CA LYS A 9 -4.44 10.79 1.87
C LYS A 9 -3.11 10.24 2.39
N VAL A 10 -2.05 10.94 2.10
CA VAL A 10 -0.74 10.60 2.64
C VAL A 10 -0.65 11.24 4.02
N HIS A 11 -0.34 10.42 5.00
CA HIS A 11 -0.24 10.86 6.38
C HIS A 11 1.22 11.03 6.77
N ASP A 12 1.42 11.70 7.88
CA ASP A 12 2.74 11.85 8.46
C ASP A 12 2.97 10.74 9.46
N SER A 13 4.18 10.25 9.47
CA SER A 13 4.59 9.27 10.44
C SER A 13 5.97 9.66 10.92
N GLY A 14 6.20 9.55 12.23
CA GLY A 14 7.50 9.83 12.76
C GLY A 14 7.44 10.78 13.93
N ASP A 15 8.60 11.25 14.32
CA ASP A 15 8.76 12.06 15.51
C ASP A 15 8.99 13.50 15.13
N HIS A 16 8.02 14.35 15.45
CA HIS A 16 8.13 15.77 15.10
C HIS A 16 9.23 16.47 15.90
N TYR A 17 9.53 15.97 17.10
CA TYR A 17 10.60 16.52 17.89
C TYR A 17 11.93 16.39 17.19
N ARG A 18 12.14 15.25 16.55
CA ARG A 18 13.39 15.01 15.85
C ARG A 18 13.32 15.39 14.40
N LYS A 19 12.19 15.94 13.98
CA LYS A 19 12.00 16.33 12.60
C LYS A 19 12.18 15.16 11.65
N GLU A 20 11.85 13.97 12.14
CA GLU A 20 11.94 12.77 11.31
C GLU A 20 10.55 12.36 10.89
N VAL A 21 9.93 13.17 10.07
CA VAL A 21 8.59 12.91 9.62
C VAL A 21 8.65 12.22 8.28
N LYS A 22 7.95 11.11 8.18
CA LYS A 22 7.96 10.30 6.96
C LYS A 22 6.55 10.24 6.40
N PRO A 23 6.41 10.17 5.08
CA PRO A 23 5.08 9.97 4.52
C PRO A 23 4.62 8.55 4.79
N GLN A 24 3.32 8.43 4.99
CA GLN A 24 2.73 7.14 5.29
C GLN A 24 1.43 6.99 4.53
N ILE A 25 1.26 5.85 3.91
CA ILE A 25 0.01 5.50 3.24
C ILE A 25 -0.54 4.27 3.91
N ARG A 26 -1.80 4.36 4.32
CA ARG A 26 -2.46 3.23 4.97
C ARG A 26 -3.50 2.65 4.03
N LEU A 27 -3.37 1.36 3.78
CA LEU A 27 -4.31 0.62 2.98
C LEU A 27 -5.02 -0.37 3.89
N GLU A 28 -6.32 -0.21 4.01
CA GLU A 28 -7.06 -1.04 4.93
C GLU A 28 -8.51 -1.10 4.49
N GLY A 29 -9.08 -2.29 4.52
CA GLY A 29 -10.48 -2.43 4.20
C GLY A 29 -10.76 -3.74 3.52
N LYS A 30 -12.04 -4.09 3.50
CA LYS A 30 -12.45 -5.33 2.87
C LYS A 30 -12.23 -5.31 1.37
N TRP A 31 -12.11 -4.12 0.79
CA TRP A 31 -11.87 -4.02 -0.63
C TRP A 31 -10.54 -4.64 -1.04
N LEU A 32 -9.63 -4.79 -0.08
CA LEU A 32 -8.36 -5.45 -0.36
C LEU A 32 -8.55 -6.92 -0.65
N LEU A 33 -9.55 -7.52 -0.04
CA LEU A 33 -9.84 -8.93 -0.32
C LEU A 33 -10.22 -9.13 -1.77
N LYS A 34 -10.99 -8.21 -2.32
CA LYS A 34 -11.38 -8.31 -3.71
C LYS A 34 -10.20 -8.13 -4.63
N ALA A 35 -9.17 -7.45 -4.16
CA ALA A 35 -7.96 -7.28 -4.94
C ALA A 35 -7.00 -8.45 -4.79
N GLY A 36 -7.36 -9.43 -3.98
CA GLY A 36 -6.50 -10.59 -3.79
C GLY A 36 -5.52 -10.45 -2.66
N ILE A 37 -5.69 -9.43 -1.82
CA ILE A 37 -4.79 -9.19 -0.71
C ILE A 37 -5.48 -9.68 0.56
N PHE A 38 -4.89 -10.66 1.20
CA PHE A 38 -5.48 -11.31 2.36
C PHE A 38 -4.63 -11.09 3.59
N PRO A 39 -5.26 -11.17 4.78
CA PRO A 39 -4.48 -11.06 6.01
C PRO A 39 -3.36 -12.09 6.04
N GLU A 40 -2.23 -11.67 6.55
CA GLU A 40 -1.04 -12.50 6.66
C GLU A 40 -0.43 -12.88 5.32
N GLY A 41 -0.98 -12.32 4.25
CA GLY A 41 -0.35 -12.49 2.96
C GLY A 41 0.82 -11.54 2.81
N ARG A 42 1.41 -11.57 1.65
CA ARG A 42 2.56 -10.73 1.35
C ARG A 42 2.35 -10.01 0.04
N VAL A 43 2.82 -8.80 -0.01
CA VAL A 43 2.79 -8.05 -1.25
C VAL A 43 4.17 -7.50 -1.51
N GLU A 44 4.46 -7.37 -2.77
CA GLU A 44 5.69 -6.79 -3.25
C GLU A 44 5.39 -5.35 -3.64
N VAL A 45 6.23 -4.43 -3.20
CA VAL A 45 6.04 -3.04 -3.53
C VAL A 45 7.08 -2.66 -4.55
N LEU A 46 6.62 -2.16 -5.68
CA LEU A 46 7.50 -1.80 -6.78
C LEU A 46 7.34 -0.32 -7.08
N ASN A 47 8.45 0.31 -7.43
CA ASN A 47 8.43 1.71 -7.83
C ASN A 47 9.04 1.81 -9.22
N PRO A 48 8.22 1.59 -10.27
CA PRO A 48 8.77 1.60 -11.62
C PRO A 48 9.35 2.93 -12.02
N HIS A 49 8.74 4.01 -11.56
CA HIS A 49 9.28 5.34 -11.82
C HIS A 49 8.68 6.28 -10.78
N PRO A 50 9.24 7.48 -10.65
CA PRO A 50 8.69 8.42 -9.66
C PRO A 50 7.22 8.69 -9.91
N GLY A 51 6.48 8.77 -8.83
CA GLY A 51 5.06 9.04 -8.88
C GLY A 51 4.19 7.81 -8.99
N MET A 52 4.78 6.61 -9.03
CA MET A 52 3.99 5.40 -9.18
C MET A 52 4.52 4.29 -8.29
N LEU A 53 3.62 3.71 -7.52
CA LEU A 53 3.92 2.50 -6.76
C LEU A 53 2.97 1.41 -7.19
N VAL A 54 3.49 0.21 -7.30
CA VAL A 54 2.70 -0.96 -7.66
C VAL A 54 2.79 -1.97 -6.54
N LEU A 55 1.64 -2.44 -6.10
CA LEU A 55 1.57 -3.51 -5.13
C LEU A 55 1.18 -4.78 -5.85
N ARG A 56 1.97 -5.80 -5.69
CA ARG A 56 1.70 -7.06 -6.35
C ARG A 56 1.61 -8.15 -5.31
N VAL A 57 0.54 -8.91 -5.37
CA VAL A 57 0.33 -10.01 -4.45
C VAL A 57 1.36 -11.09 -4.73
N MET A 58 2.00 -11.55 -3.68
CA MET A 58 2.94 -12.64 -3.81
C MET A 58 2.25 -13.91 -3.36
N ASN A 59 2.00 -14.76 -4.30
CA ASN A 59 1.46 -16.06 -3.97
C ASN A 59 2.59 -16.93 -3.50
N ALA A 60 2.41 -17.45 -2.30
CA ALA A 60 3.44 -18.29 -1.75
C ALA A 60 3.46 -19.59 -2.56
N PRO A 61 4.56 -19.87 -3.22
CA PRO A 61 4.66 -21.16 -3.89
C PRO A 61 4.77 -22.23 -2.83
N GLU A 62 4.32 -23.35 -3.16
CA GLU A 62 4.31 -24.41 -2.18
C GLU A 62 5.53 -25.20 -2.20
#